data_df61eb747ff3bba3f290754c246b3a95
#
_entry.id   df61eb747ff3bba3f290754c246b3a95
#
_cell.length_a   1.000
_cell.length_b   1.000
_cell.length_c   1.000
_cell.angle_alpha   90.00
_cell.angle_beta   90.00
_cell.angle_gamma   90.00
#
_symmetry.space_group_name_H-M   'P 1'
#
loop_
_entity.id
_entity.type
_entity.pdbx_description
1 polymer ?
#
loop_
_entity_poly.entity_id
_entity_poly.type
_entity_poly.pdbx_seq_one_letter_code
_entity_poly.pdbx_strand_id
1 'polypeptide(L)'
;MSFGGESGLRNVGLGGIHPLTQRYAFGGKMSEFPIYKGKPTAYLDQNVLDIFVKYGMSEFAVNLRDSFQVIYSDETLKEIKRSGDQADKFLDVLNNLNAFHLKHVLTRNFEPTDNVTITKRDAFEAYQEYCEQEPIYQQLQESLVQSNFKSFGGRKGDSFDQIAQEQNEVFSELMSTIREQARLLEKSHPELARVMDSYAEVAQVKMEVALKESTSLMKQNVKNELDWSGVKEFRSFVNIGPKELNNISAPNVLEKIWEQFKDKEPYCGLDWTLEDFFLIKKSLIYPDKPYFKYQKVTAIYNHLNFIGFHPDSKTYKERRFVAAMSDLGHASIASFAHALFSRDESFIIKTRAAYEYLGITTQVFLVNLENA
;
A
#
# COMPACT_ATOMS: atom_id res chain seq x y z
N MET A 1 -20.18 22.32 -4.11
CA MET A 1 -19.54 21.12 -4.69
C MET A 1 -20.52 20.50 -5.67
N SER A 2 -20.36 20.67 -6.96
CA SER A 2 -21.12 19.92 -7.96
C SER A 2 -20.28 18.75 -8.44
N PHE A 3 -20.91 17.59 -8.56
CA PHE A 3 -20.30 16.45 -9.22
C PHE A 3 -20.38 16.71 -10.72
N GLY A 4 -19.27 16.89 -11.38
CA GLY A 4 -19.23 16.91 -12.84
C GLY A 4 -19.63 15.55 -13.38
N GLY A 5 -20.92 15.36 -13.66
CA GLY A 5 -21.53 14.17 -14.20
C GLY A 5 -22.66 13.60 -13.33
N GLU A 6 -23.87 14.12 -13.46
CA GLU A 6 -25.08 13.58 -12.80
C GLU A 6 -25.42 12.11 -13.16
N SER A 7 -24.69 11.47 -14.06
CA SER A 7 -24.94 10.10 -14.51
C SER A 7 -24.19 9.02 -13.75
N GLY A 8 -23.18 9.35 -12.91
CA GLY A 8 -22.30 8.35 -12.29
C GLY A 8 -22.84 7.68 -11.02
N LEU A 9 -23.71 8.34 -10.28
CA LEU A 9 -24.19 7.81 -8.99
C LEU A 9 -25.51 7.01 -9.09
N ARG A 10 -26.24 7.11 -10.19
CA ARG A 10 -27.56 6.44 -10.33
C ARG A 10 -27.50 4.98 -10.80
N ASN A 11 -26.36 4.49 -11.25
CA ASN A 11 -26.20 3.10 -11.75
C ASN A 11 -24.98 2.40 -11.17
N VAL A 12 -24.81 2.39 -9.84
CA VAL A 12 -23.99 1.36 -9.19
C VAL A 12 -24.84 0.10 -9.15
N GLY A 13 -24.90 -0.60 -10.28
CA GLY A 13 -25.46 -1.93 -10.34
C GLY A 13 -24.64 -2.82 -9.39
N LEU A 14 -25.29 -3.34 -8.37
CA LEU A 14 -24.78 -4.34 -7.44
C LEU A 14 -24.48 -5.63 -8.25
N GLY A 15 -23.41 -5.62 -9.03
CA GLY A 15 -22.87 -6.82 -9.66
C GLY A 15 -22.48 -7.80 -8.56
N GLY A 16 -23.14 -8.98 -8.58
CA GLY A 16 -23.17 -9.99 -7.56
C GLY A 16 -21.91 -10.15 -6.71
N ILE A 17 -22.01 -9.77 -5.45
CA ILE A 17 -21.06 -10.13 -4.42
C ILE A 17 -21.30 -11.61 -4.11
N HIS A 18 -20.43 -12.50 -4.62
CA HIS A 18 -20.39 -13.88 -4.13
C HIS A 18 -19.97 -13.86 -2.66
N PRO A 19 -20.75 -14.43 -1.74
CA PRO A 19 -20.37 -14.52 -0.34
C PRO A 19 -19.23 -15.53 -0.18
N LEU A 20 -18.00 -15.04 -0.10
CA LEU A 20 -16.87 -15.85 0.32
C LEU A 20 -16.91 -15.96 1.85
N THR A 21 -17.58 -16.97 2.36
CA THR A 21 -17.43 -17.43 3.73
C THR A 21 -16.11 -18.17 3.84
N GLN A 22 -15.05 -17.51 4.27
CA GLN A 22 -13.83 -18.19 4.70
C GLN A 22 -13.85 -18.39 6.21
N ARG A 23 -13.64 -19.65 6.61
CA ARG A 23 -13.64 -20.11 8.00
C ARG A 23 -12.21 -20.25 8.49
N TYR A 24 -11.89 -19.60 9.60
CA TYR A 24 -10.59 -19.73 10.25
C TYR A 24 -10.73 -20.40 11.61
N ALA A 25 -9.87 -21.36 11.90
CA ALA A 25 -9.89 -22.10 13.15
C ALA A 25 -9.01 -21.46 14.22
N PHE A 26 -9.59 -20.88 15.26
CA PHE A 26 -8.92 -20.59 16.53
C PHE A 26 -9.38 -21.64 17.55
N GLY A 27 -8.45 -22.45 18.10
CA GLY A 27 -8.76 -23.35 19.21
C GLY A 27 -9.93 -24.33 18.96
N GLY A 28 -9.90 -25.11 17.90
CA GLY A 28 -10.86 -26.20 17.66
C GLY A 28 -12.27 -25.80 17.20
N LYS A 29 -12.63 -24.52 17.18
CA LYS A 29 -13.82 -23.99 16.49
C LYS A 29 -13.40 -22.97 15.44
N MET A 30 -13.90 -23.15 14.21
CA MET A 30 -13.70 -22.14 13.16
C MET A 30 -14.49 -20.90 13.53
N SER A 31 -13.81 -19.79 13.84
CA SER A 31 -14.47 -18.49 13.99
C SER A 31 -14.69 -17.89 12.61
N GLU A 32 -15.95 -17.57 12.28
CA GLU A 32 -16.23 -16.77 11.10
C GLU A 32 -15.86 -15.32 11.42
N PHE A 33 -14.96 -14.72 10.62
CA PHE A 33 -14.81 -13.28 10.68
C PHE A 33 -16.10 -12.64 10.19
N PRO A 34 -16.64 -11.64 10.90
CA PRO A 34 -17.87 -10.99 10.46
C PRO A 34 -17.63 -10.32 9.10
N ILE A 35 -18.34 -10.83 8.08
CA ILE A 35 -18.37 -10.20 6.76
C ILE A 35 -19.24 -8.95 6.90
N TYR A 36 -18.66 -7.81 6.50
CA TYR A 36 -19.44 -6.57 6.41
C TYR A 36 -20.58 -6.71 5.38
N LYS A 37 -21.79 -6.40 5.79
CA LYS A 37 -23.03 -6.53 4.98
C LYS A 37 -23.80 -5.20 4.90
N GLY A 38 -23.11 -4.08 5.03
CA GLY A 38 -23.73 -2.74 5.02
C GLY A 38 -23.78 -2.10 3.62
N LYS A 39 -23.82 -0.77 3.62
CA LYS A 39 -23.73 0.06 2.40
C LYS A 39 -22.44 -0.22 1.64
N PRO A 40 -22.35 0.10 0.33
CA PRO A 40 -21.07 0.13 -0.36
C PRO A 40 -20.03 0.93 0.43
N THR A 41 -18.79 0.49 0.45
CA THR A 41 -17.74 1.14 1.24
C THR A 41 -17.01 2.21 0.43
N ALA A 42 -16.64 3.32 1.08
CA ALA A 42 -15.82 4.38 0.50
C ALA A 42 -14.56 4.60 1.32
N TYR A 43 -13.41 4.52 0.67
CA TYR A 43 -12.12 4.89 1.23
C TYR A 43 -11.77 6.33 0.85
N LEU A 44 -11.39 7.13 1.84
CA LEU A 44 -11.03 8.54 1.64
C LEU A 44 -9.52 8.71 1.82
N ASP A 45 -8.89 9.29 0.82
CA ASP A 45 -7.52 9.76 0.94
C ASP A 45 -7.45 10.95 1.92
N GLN A 46 -6.30 11.14 2.56
CA GLN A 46 -6.07 12.19 3.57
C GLN A 46 -6.43 13.58 3.05
N ASN A 47 -6.13 13.87 1.77
CA ASN A 47 -6.44 15.16 1.16
C ASN A 47 -7.95 15.44 1.02
N VAL A 48 -8.80 14.41 1.08
CA VAL A 48 -10.27 14.55 1.15
C VAL A 48 -10.71 14.78 2.59
N LEU A 49 -10.13 14.08 3.56
CA LEU A 49 -10.38 14.32 4.99
C LEU A 49 -9.99 15.75 5.37
N ASP A 50 -8.90 16.29 4.81
CA ASP A 50 -8.43 17.66 5.02
C ASP A 50 -9.48 18.72 4.60
N ILE A 51 -10.33 18.43 3.58
CA ILE A 51 -11.45 19.30 3.23
C ILE A 51 -12.39 19.46 4.43
N PHE A 52 -12.77 18.36 5.07
CA PHE A 52 -13.70 18.37 6.18
C PHE A 52 -13.11 19.00 7.43
N VAL A 53 -11.79 18.84 7.66
CA VAL A 53 -11.07 19.55 8.73
C VAL A 53 -11.08 21.05 8.51
N LYS A 54 -10.89 21.52 7.27
CA LYS A 54 -10.78 22.96 6.95
C LYS A 54 -12.13 23.67 6.80
N TYR A 55 -13.10 23.01 6.22
CA TYR A 55 -14.36 23.62 5.80
C TYR A 55 -15.58 23.07 6.55
N GLY A 56 -15.35 22.09 7.47
CA GLY A 56 -16.42 21.43 8.22
C GLY A 56 -17.18 20.39 7.40
N MET A 57 -18.19 19.80 8.02
CA MET A 57 -19.05 18.77 7.43
C MET A 57 -20.04 19.42 6.45
N SER A 58 -19.68 19.45 5.19
CA SER A 58 -20.48 20.02 4.10
C SER A 58 -21.57 19.06 3.62
N GLU A 59 -22.42 19.51 2.70
CA GLU A 59 -23.41 18.68 2.00
C GLU A 59 -22.74 17.46 1.33
N PHE A 60 -21.54 17.62 0.81
CA PHE A 60 -20.74 16.49 0.28
C PHE A 60 -20.50 15.40 1.32
N ALA A 61 -20.14 15.77 2.55
CA ALA A 61 -19.92 14.79 3.62
C ALA A 61 -21.22 14.06 4.00
N VAL A 62 -22.36 14.77 4.00
CA VAL A 62 -23.68 14.17 4.26
C VAL A 62 -24.03 13.18 3.15
N ASN A 63 -23.93 13.60 1.89
CA ASN A 63 -24.22 12.75 0.73
C ASN A 63 -23.30 11.50 0.68
N LEU A 64 -22.03 11.68 1.02
CA LEU A 64 -21.07 10.59 1.10
C LEU A 64 -21.47 9.57 2.17
N ARG A 65 -21.79 10.04 3.39
CA ARG A 65 -22.26 9.20 4.50
C ARG A 65 -23.58 8.50 4.20
N ASP A 66 -24.50 9.16 3.49
CA ASP A 66 -25.79 8.59 3.16
C ASP A 66 -25.69 7.51 2.07
N SER A 67 -24.77 7.67 1.12
CA SER A 67 -24.56 6.73 0.01
C SER A 67 -23.59 5.58 0.34
N PHE A 68 -22.59 5.83 1.18
CA PHE A 68 -21.53 4.88 1.48
C PHE A 68 -21.33 4.67 2.98
N GLN A 69 -20.72 3.54 3.32
CA GLN A 69 -20.02 3.37 4.58
C GLN A 69 -18.58 3.84 4.39
N VAL A 70 -18.24 4.97 4.98
CA VAL A 70 -16.84 5.44 4.99
C VAL A 70 -16.00 4.46 5.79
N ILE A 71 -14.82 4.12 5.25
CA ILE A 71 -13.84 3.27 5.90
C ILE A 71 -12.48 3.95 5.95
N TYR A 72 -11.71 3.64 6.99
CA TYR A 72 -10.33 4.08 7.17
C TYR A 72 -9.46 2.89 7.59
N SER A 73 -8.14 3.01 7.47
CA SER A 73 -7.19 1.94 7.76
C SER A 73 -6.06 2.44 8.66
N ASP A 74 -5.15 1.54 9.03
CA ASP A 74 -3.93 1.91 9.76
C ASP A 74 -3.04 2.87 8.96
N GLU A 75 -3.08 2.85 7.61
CA GLU A 75 -2.39 3.84 6.78
C GLU A 75 -2.99 5.26 6.96
N THR A 76 -4.33 5.35 7.09
CA THR A 76 -5.00 6.61 7.44
C THR A 76 -4.59 7.10 8.83
N LEU A 77 -4.53 6.20 9.83
CA LEU A 77 -4.09 6.55 11.19
C LEU A 77 -2.63 7.00 11.23
N LYS A 78 -1.77 6.40 10.42
CA LYS A 78 -0.37 6.79 10.26
C LYS A 78 -0.23 8.21 9.70
N GLU A 79 -1.04 8.60 8.73
CA GLU A 79 -1.07 9.97 8.22
C GLU A 79 -1.63 10.96 9.23
N ILE A 80 -2.68 10.59 9.95
CA ILE A 80 -3.23 11.38 11.06
C ILE A 80 -2.15 11.63 12.11
N LYS A 81 -1.37 10.61 12.49
CA LYS A 81 -0.23 10.77 13.42
C LYS A 81 0.79 11.80 12.91
N ARG A 82 1.11 11.77 11.62
CA ARG A 82 2.03 12.74 11.00
C ARG A 82 1.47 14.17 10.96
N SER A 83 0.16 14.36 11.09
CA SER A 83 -0.44 15.69 11.16
C SER A 83 -0.21 16.41 12.51
N GLY A 84 0.35 15.70 13.51
CA GLY A 84 0.72 16.27 14.81
C GLY A 84 -0.50 16.86 15.54
N ASP A 85 -0.42 18.13 15.91
CA ASP A 85 -1.48 18.84 16.67
C ASP A 85 -2.85 18.90 15.95
N GLN A 86 -2.93 18.50 14.68
CA GLN A 86 -4.20 18.44 13.97
C GLN A 86 -4.86 17.05 14.03
N ALA A 87 -4.20 16.05 14.65
CA ALA A 87 -4.67 14.66 14.68
C ALA A 87 -6.13 14.56 15.17
N ASP A 88 -6.46 15.21 16.28
CA ASP A 88 -7.80 15.16 16.88
C ASP A 88 -8.89 15.63 15.91
N LYS A 89 -8.62 16.64 15.08
CA LYS A 89 -9.58 17.13 14.09
C LYS A 89 -9.89 16.11 13.00
N PHE A 90 -8.89 15.35 12.58
CA PHE A 90 -9.10 14.26 11.62
C PHE A 90 -9.87 13.09 12.25
N LEU A 91 -9.59 12.76 13.52
CA LEU A 91 -10.32 11.73 14.26
C LEU A 91 -11.79 12.12 14.47
N ASP A 92 -12.05 13.39 14.80
CA ASP A 92 -13.41 13.94 14.87
C ASP A 92 -14.14 13.82 13.52
N VAL A 93 -13.46 14.10 12.41
CA VAL A 93 -14.03 13.92 11.06
C VAL A 93 -14.39 12.46 10.82
N LEU A 94 -13.52 11.49 11.14
CA LEU A 94 -13.82 10.07 10.98
C LEU A 94 -15.03 9.64 11.83
N ASN A 95 -15.14 10.09 13.07
CA ASN A 95 -16.28 9.81 13.94
C ASN A 95 -17.57 10.46 13.41
N ASN A 96 -17.52 11.72 12.93
CA ASN A 96 -18.66 12.43 12.34
C ASN A 96 -19.14 11.77 11.04
N LEU A 97 -18.23 11.18 10.27
CA LEU A 97 -18.55 10.35 9.10
C LEU A 97 -19.07 8.96 9.47
N ASN A 98 -19.12 8.61 10.76
CA ASN A 98 -19.40 7.26 11.26
C ASN A 98 -18.53 6.22 10.54
N ALA A 99 -17.24 6.51 10.38
CA ALA A 99 -16.32 5.68 9.63
C ALA A 99 -16.00 4.37 10.36
N PHE A 100 -15.81 3.29 9.59
CA PHE A 100 -15.47 1.96 10.10
C PHE A 100 -13.99 1.67 9.85
N HIS A 101 -13.37 0.94 10.75
CA HIS A 101 -11.98 0.54 10.65
C HIS A 101 -11.85 -0.71 9.79
N LEU A 102 -11.02 -0.63 8.74
CA LEU A 102 -10.62 -1.73 7.88
C LEU A 102 -9.26 -2.27 8.34
N LYS A 103 -9.18 -3.55 8.65
CA LYS A 103 -7.93 -4.25 8.97
C LYS A 103 -7.73 -5.48 8.10
N HIS A 104 -6.48 -5.72 7.68
CA HIS A 104 -6.09 -6.97 7.04
C HIS A 104 -6.20 -8.15 8.01
N VAL A 105 -6.64 -9.29 7.46
CA VAL A 105 -6.64 -10.56 8.18
C VAL A 105 -5.36 -11.30 7.88
N LEU A 106 -4.65 -11.72 8.93
CA LEU A 106 -3.51 -12.60 8.84
C LEU A 106 -3.91 -14.04 9.15
N THR A 107 -3.18 -15.01 8.60
CA THR A 107 -3.30 -16.41 9.02
C THR A 107 -2.80 -16.56 10.47
N ARG A 108 -2.97 -17.77 11.05
CA ARG A 108 -2.38 -18.10 12.35
C ARG A 108 -0.86 -18.00 12.39
N ASN A 109 -0.23 -18.18 11.23
CA ASN A 109 1.22 -18.08 11.07
C ASN A 109 1.66 -16.65 10.66
N PHE A 110 0.83 -15.64 10.91
CA PHE A 110 1.07 -14.22 10.57
C PHE A 110 1.31 -13.96 9.07
N GLU A 111 0.82 -14.86 8.21
CA GLU A 111 0.93 -14.68 6.76
C GLU A 111 -0.21 -13.82 6.23
N PRO A 112 0.03 -12.96 5.23
CA PRO A 112 -0.99 -12.15 4.59
C PRO A 112 -2.09 -13.02 3.95
N THR A 113 -3.32 -12.50 3.93
CA THR A 113 -4.44 -13.09 3.21
C THR A 113 -5.07 -12.06 2.27
N ASP A 114 -6.00 -12.49 1.43
CA ASP A 114 -6.83 -11.60 0.59
C ASP A 114 -8.13 -11.18 1.29
N ASN A 115 -8.11 -11.13 2.61
CA ASN A 115 -9.28 -10.81 3.42
C ASN A 115 -9.04 -9.59 4.31
N VAL A 116 -10.12 -8.85 4.53
CA VAL A 116 -10.16 -7.73 5.46
C VAL A 116 -11.37 -7.84 6.38
N THR A 117 -11.25 -7.27 7.57
CA THR A 117 -12.39 -6.99 8.44
C THR A 117 -12.75 -5.51 8.37
N ILE A 118 -14.04 -5.20 8.43
CA ILE A 118 -14.55 -3.82 8.47
C ILE A 118 -15.44 -3.75 9.70
N THR A 119 -15.00 -3.04 10.73
CA THR A 119 -15.64 -3.00 12.03
C THR A 119 -15.90 -1.57 12.48
N LYS A 120 -17.03 -1.36 13.15
CA LYS A 120 -17.32 -0.08 13.78
C LYS A 120 -16.41 0.07 15.00
N ARG A 121 -15.63 1.14 15.02
CA ARG A 121 -14.78 1.52 16.15
C ARG A 121 -14.78 3.03 16.31
N ASP A 122 -14.68 3.51 17.53
CA ASP A 122 -14.35 4.91 17.79
C ASP A 122 -12.95 5.21 17.21
N ALA A 123 -12.81 6.33 16.50
CA ALA A 123 -11.57 6.65 15.81
C ALA A 123 -10.43 7.00 16.79
N PHE A 124 -10.73 7.61 17.94
CA PHE A 124 -9.72 7.89 18.97
C PHE A 124 -9.20 6.61 19.63
N GLU A 125 -10.10 5.67 19.95
CA GLU A 125 -9.68 4.37 20.50
C GLU A 125 -8.81 3.58 19.49
N ALA A 126 -9.21 3.56 18.22
CA ALA A 126 -8.42 2.92 17.17
C ALA A 126 -7.05 3.58 16.98
N TYR A 127 -6.99 4.91 17.06
CA TYR A 127 -5.76 5.67 16.96
C TYR A 127 -4.84 5.46 18.15
N GLN A 128 -5.39 5.41 19.37
CA GLN A 128 -4.60 5.11 20.56
C GLN A 128 -3.97 3.71 20.45
N GLU A 129 -4.76 2.68 20.09
CA GLU A 129 -4.23 1.33 19.88
C GLU A 129 -3.14 1.31 18.80
N TYR A 130 -3.34 2.04 17.68
CA TYR A 130 -2.35 2.17 16.63
C TYR A 130 -1.04 2.77 17.18
N CYS A 131 -1.12 3.86 17.93
CA CYS A 131 0.05 4.52 18.50
C CYS A 131 0.80 3.66 19.54
N GLU A 132 0.10 2.78 20.26
CA GLU A 132 0.70 1.85 21.21
C GLU A 132 1.43 0.69 20.49
N GLN A 133 0.92 0.23 19.37
CA GLN A 133 1.46 -0.90 18.62
C GLN A 133 2.54 -0.50 17.60
N GLU A 134 2.44 0.69 17.01
CA GLU A 134 3.33 1.13 15.93
C GLU A 134 4.81 1.07 16.29
N PRO A 135 5.27 1.48 17.51
CA PRO A 135 6.70 1.45 17.83
C PRO A 135 7.34 0.06 17.70
N ILE A 136 6.55 -1.01 17.81
CA ILE A 136 7.04 -2.39 17.71
C ILE A 136 7.58 -2.70 16.31
N TYR A 137 6.96 -2.13 15.27
CA TYR A 137 7.31 -2.41 13.88
C TYR A 137 7.62 -1.17 13.03
N GLN A 138 7.56 0.04 13.61
CA GLN A 138 7.87 1.28 12.90
C GLN A 138 9.29 1.25 12.31
N GLN A 139 10.27 0.90 13.12
CA GLN A 139 11.66 0.83 12.71
C GLN A 139 11.87 -0.17 11.56
N LEU A 140 11.17 -1.31 11.59
CA LEU A 140 11.19 -2.27 10.49
C LEU A 140 10.56 -1.67 9.22
N GLN A 141 9.39 -1.04 9.32
CA GLN A 141 8.73 -0.42 8.16
C GLN A 141 9.61 0.65 7.52
N GLU A 142 10.22 1.51 8.33
CA GLU A 142 11.15 2.56 7.88
C GLU A 142 12.40 1.96 7.24
N SER A 143 12.93 0.87 7.79
CA SER A 143 14.09 0.17 7.26
C SER A 143 13.80 -0.51 5.92
N LEU A 144 12.68 -1.24 5.80
CA LEU A 144 12.34 -2.00 4.59
C LEU A 144 12.21 -1.13 3.33
N VAL A 145 11.84 0.14 3.46
CA VAL A 145 11.71 1.05 2.33
C VAL A 145 13.03 1.71 1.89
N GLN A 146 14.14 1.52 2.64
CA GLN A 146 15.41 2.23 2.37
C GLN A 146 16.06 1.83 1.05
N SER A 147 16.04 0.56 0.66
CA SER A 147 16.53 0.11 -0.64
C SER A 147 15.74 0.73 -1.80
N ASN A 148 14.42 0.85 -1.62
CA ASN A 148 13.56 1.53 -2.58
C ASN A 148 13.87 3.05 -2.62
N PHE A 149 14.06 3.69 -1.45
CA PHE A 149 14.46 5.10 -1.37
C PHE A 149 15.77 5.35 -2.11
N LYS A 150 16.77 4.47 -1.93
CA LYS A 150 18.01 4.54 -2.70
C LYS A 150 17.76 4.42 -4.21
N SER A 151 16.89 3.52 -4.64
CA SER A 151 16.53 3.36 -6.05
C SER A 151 15.93 4.63 -6.66
N PHE A 152 15.26 5.46 -5.85
CA PHE A 152 14.74 6.77 -6.23
C PHE A 152 15.78 7.93 -6.11
N GLY A 153 17.03 7.62 -5.75
CA GLY A 153 18.14 8.58 -5.66
C GLY A 153 18.35 9.18 -4.27
N GLY A 154 17.72 8.63 -3.24
CA GLY A 154 18.04 8.88 -1.84
C GLY A 154 19.30 8.13 -1.39
N ARG A 155 19.70 8.32 -0.15
CA ARG A 155 20.84 7.62 0.48
C ARG A 155 22.10 7.57 -0.41
N LYS A 156 22.46 8.69 -0.99
CA LYS A 156 23.72 8.81 -1.74
C LYS A 156 24.91 8.54 -0.82
N GLY A 157 25.89 7.81 -1.34
CA GLY A 157 27.06 7.41 -0.58
C GLY A 157 26.95 6.08 0.14
N ASP A 158 25.73 5.55 0.36
CA ASP A 158 25.54 4.21 0.93
C ASP A 158 25.51 3.16 -0.17
N SER A 159 26.10 1.99 0.05
CA SER A 159 25.94 0.85 -0.86
C SER A 159 24.62 0.12 -0.61
N PHE A 160 24.15 -0.65 -1.60
CA PHE A 160 22.99 -1.54 -1.39
C PHE A 160 23.29 -2.62 -0.35
N ASP A 161 24.54 -3.09 -0.25
CA ASP A 161 24.94 -4.06 0.77
C ASP A 161 24.85 -3.47 2.18
N GLN A 162 25.28 -2.22 2.39
CA GLN A 162 25.13 -1.54 3.69
C GLN A 162 23.67 -1.40 4.09
N ILE A 163 22.81 -0.98 3.16
CA ILE A 163 21.38 -0.86 3.42
C ILE A 163 20.75 -2.24 3.75
N ALA A 164 21.12 -3.28 3.01
CA ALA A 164 20.63 -4.64 3.28
C ALA A 164 21.09 -5.15 4.65
N GLN A 165 22.32 -4.84 5.06
CA GLN A 165 22.83 -5.18 6.38
C GLN A 165 22.01 -4.49 7.48
N GLU A 166 21.78 -3.17 7.38
CA GLU A 166 20.94 -2.41 8.32
C GLU A 166 19.53 -2.98 8.40
N GLN A 167 18.94 -3.33 7.25
CA GLN A 167 17.62 -3.96 7.20
C GLN A 167 17.60 -5.30 7.92
N ASN A 168 18.63 -6.12 7.72
CA ASN A 168 18.74 -7.41 8.39
C ASN A 168 18.94 -7.26 9.90
N GLU A 169 19.73 -6.29 10.36
CA GLU A 169 19.92 -6.00 11.78
C GLU A 169 18.60 -5.61 12.45
N VAL A 170 17.85 -4.67 11.88
CA VAL A 170 16.54 -4.25 12.39
C VAL A 170 15.55 -5.42 12.42
N PHE A 171 15.53 -6.24 11.37
CA PHE A 171 14.66 -7.41 11.32
C PHE A 171 15.03 -8.46 12.37
N SER A 172 16.33 -8.70 12.58
CA SER A 172 16.84 -9.63 13.60
C SER A 172 16.46 -9.19 15.02
N GLU A 173 16.52 -7.89 15.29
CA GLU A 173 16.09 -7.32 16.57
C GLU A 173 14.59 -7.55 16.82
N LEU A 174 13.74 -7.30 15.81
CA LEU A 174 12.30 -7.60 15.89
C LEU A 174 12.06 -9.09 16.14
N MET A 175 12.73 -9.99 15.41
CA MET A 175 12.58 -11.44 15.60
C MET A 175 13.04 -11.88 17.00
N SER A 176 14.08 -11.25 17.53
CA SER A 176 14.54 -11.48 18.92
C SER A 176 13.46 -11.06 19.94
N THR A 177 12.83 -9.91 19.73
CA THR A 177 11.73 -9.43 20.55
C THR A 177 10.53 -10.39 20.52
N ILE A 178 10.16 -10.89 19.34
CA ILE A 178 9.08 -11.88 19.19
C ILE A 178 9.40 -13.17 19.95
N ARG A 179 10.64 -13.66 19.90
CA ARG A 179 11.08 -14.86 20.65
C ARG A 179 11.05 -14.63 22.15
N GLU A 180 11.42 -13.44 22.62
CA GLU A 180 11.33 -13.10 24.03
C GLU A 180 9.88 -13.09 24.51
N GLN A 181 8.97 -12.48 23.76
CA GLN A 181 7.53 -12.52 24.05
C GLN A 181 6.98 -13.96 24.03
N ALA A 182 7.41 -14.79 23.09
CA ALA A 182 7.04 -16.19 23.06
C ALA A 182 7.43 -16.92 24.36
N ARG A 183 8.65 -16.71 24.86
CA ARG A 183 9.12 -17.30 26.14
C ARG A 183 8.26 -16.86 27.33
N LEU A 184 7.84 -15.59 27.37
CA LEU A 184 6.95 -15.09 28.43
C LEU A 184 5.57 -15.76 28.41
N LEU A 185 5.09 -16.10 27.21
CA LEU A 185 3.80 -16.75 26.99
C LEU A 185 3.84 -18.29 27.15
N GLU A 186 5.00 -18.91 27.25
CA GLU A 186 5.18 -20.37 27.20
C GLU A 186 4.33 -21.10 28.26
N LYS A 187 4.21 -20.55 29.47
CA LYS A 187 3.42 -21.16 30.55
C LYS A 187 1.91 -20.99 30.40
N SER A 188 1.46 -19.85 29.87
CA SER A 188 0.04 -19.51 29.78
C SER A 188 -0.59 -19.90 28.44
N HIS A 189 0.20 -19.84 27.36
CA HIS A 189 -0.24 -20.09 25.98
C HIS A 189 0.82 -20.86 25.16
N PRO A 190 1.13 -22.12 25.50
CA PRO A 190 2.26 -22.86 24.96
C PRO A 190 2.18 -23.07 23.44
N GLU A 191 0.98 -23.23 22.88
CA GLU A 191 0.82 -23.36 21.42
C GLU A 191 1.14 -22.06 20.68
N LEU A 192 0.68 -20.92 21.20
CA LEU A 192 0.96 -19.60 20.64
C LEU A 192 2.48 -19.31 20.70
N ALA A 193 3.09 -19.57 21.86
CA ALA A 193 4.53 -19.42 22.05
C ALA A 193 5.34 -20.21 21.00
N ARG A 194 4.98 -21.46 20.76
CA ARG A 194 5.63 -22.30 19.74
C ARG A 194 5.45 -21.74 18.32
N VAL A 195 4.25 -21.27 17.99
CA VAL A 195 3.99 -20.65 16.67
C VAL A 195 4.83 -19.39 16.48
N MET A 196 4.91 -18.52 17.50
CA MET A 196 5.70 -17.29 17.45
C MET A 196 7.20 -17.58 17.28
N ASP A 197 7.76 -18.53 18.03
CA ASP A 197 9.17 -18.90 17.96
C ASP A 197 9.52 -19.50 16.59
N SER A 198 8.71 -20.45 16.11
CA SER A 198 8.87 -21.03 14.77
C SER A 198 8.73 -19.99 13.65
N TYR A 199 7.80 -19.05 13.79
CA TYR A 199 7.65 -17.96 12.84
C TYR A 199 8.91 -17.09 12.80
N ALA A 200 9.43 -16.69 13.96
CA ALA A 200 10.62 -15.85 14.03
C ALA A 200 11.84 -16.51 13.38
N GLU A 201 12.03 -17.82 13.56
CA GLU A 201 13.12 -18.57 12.94
C GLU A 201 13.01 -18.60 11.41
N VAL A 202 11.84 -19.01 10.91
CA VAL A 202 11.59 -19.11 9.46
C VAL A 202 11.63 -17.73 8.78
N ALA A 203 11.07 -16.70 9.44
CA ALA A 203 11.04 -15.34 8.89
C ALA A 203 12.46 -14.76 8.77
N GLN A 204 13.34 -15.00 9.77
CA GLN A 204 14.72 -14.54 9.72
C GLN A 204 15.45 -15.08 8.49
N VAL A 205 15.41 -16.40 8.28
CA VAL A 205 16.07 -17.04 7.13
C VAL A 205 15.52 -16.52 5.79
N LYS A 206 14.19 -16.37 5.68
CA LYS A 206 13.57 -15.85 4.45
C LYS A 206 13.97 -14.40 4.17
N MET A 207 14.05 -13.55 5.20
CA MET A 207 14.46 -12.16 5.04
C MET A 207 15.90 -12.06 4.54
N GLU A 208 16.82 -12.83 5.13
CA GLU A 208 18.23 -12.85 4.69
C GLU A 208 18.37 -13.24 3.22
N VAL A 209 17.64 -14.27 2.78
CA VAL A 209 17.63 -14.70 1.37
C VAL A 209 17.05 -13.61 0.48
N ALA A 210 15.90 -13.03 0.84
CA ALA A 210 15.23 -11.98 0.04
C ALA A 210 16.09 -10.72 -0.07
N LEU A 211 16.75 -10.29 1.02
CA LEU A 211 17.66 -9.15 1.00
C LEU A 211 18.87 -9.40 0.09
N LYS A 212 19.47 -10.59 0.16
CA LYS A 212 20.60 -10.97 -0.69
C LYS A 212 20.22 -10.98 -2.18
N GLU A 213 19.08 -11.56 -2.52
CA GLU A 213 18.60 -11.64 -3.90
C GLU A 213 18.24 -10.25 -4.44
N SER A 214 17.50 -9.44 -3.69
CA SER A 214 17.11 -8.10 -4.11
C SER A 214 18.33 -7.17 -4.27
N THR A 215 19.29 -7.24 -3.33
CA THR A 215 20.55 -6.48 -3.42
C THR A 215 21.35 -6.87 -4.65
N SER A 216 21.47 -8.18 -4.94
CA SER A 216 22.16 -8.65 -6.13
C SER A 216 21.51 -8.13 -7.41
N LEU A 217 20.18 -8.16 -7.51
CA LEU A 217 19.44 -7.65 -8.65
C LEU A 217 19.63 -6.13 -8.82
N MET A 218 19.60 -5.37 -7.72
CA MET A 218 19.82 -3.92 -7.78
C MET A 218 21.23 -3.58 -8.26
N LYS A 219 22.24 -4.26 -7.75
CA LYS A 219 23.67 -4.04 -8.15
C LYS A 219 23.92 -4.36 -9.61
N GLN A 220 23.26 -5.36 -10.18
CA GLN A 220 23.39 -5.69 -11.61
C GLN A 220 22.87 -4.57 -12.53
N ASN A 221 21.92 -3.78 -12.06
CA ASN A 221 21.25 -2.74 -12.85
C ASN A 221 21.81 -1.33 -12.60
N VAL A 222 22.78 -1.17 -11.71
CA VAL A 222 23.36 0.12 -11.32
C VAL A 222 24.87 0.12 -11.53
N LYS A 223 25.37 0.99 -12.43
CA LYS A 223 26.80 1.04 -12.76
C LYS A 223 27.68 1.55 -11.61
N ASN A 224 27.21 2.56 -10.89
CA ASN A 224 27.90 3.13 -9.73
C ASN A 224 26.88 3.35 -8.61
N GLU A 225 26.80 2.41 -7.67
CA GLU A 225 25.81 2.47 -6.60
C GLU A 225 26.03 3.63 -5.62
N LEU A 226 27.27 4.08 -5.41
CA LEU A 226 27.58 5.17 -4.48
C LEU A 226 27.18 6.54 -5.05
N ASP A 227 27.11 6.66 -6.37
CA ASP A 227 26.78 7.91 -7.09
C ASP A 227 25.44 7.84 -7.80
N TRP A 228 24.67 6.78 -7.51
CA TRP A 228 23.38 6.54 -8.16
C TRP A 228 22.42 7.72 -8.00
N SER A 229 22.03 8.31 -9.12
CA SER A 229 21.07 9.43 -9.16
C SER A 229 19.61 9.00 -9.22
N GLY A 230 19.36 7.71 -9.06
CA GLY A 230 18.04 7.12 -9.01
C GLY A 230 17.34 7.09 -10.35
N VAL A 231 16.02 7.24 -10.28
CA VAL A 231 15.12 7.19 -11.45
C VAL A 231 15.53 8.11 -12.60
N LYS A 232 16.22 9.21 -12.33
CA LYS A 232 16.69 10.14 -13.37
C LYS A 232 17.70 9.47 -14.30
N GLU A 233 18.65 8.72 -13.75
CA GLU A 233 19.66 8.01 -14.52
C GLU A 233 19.05 6.86 -15.34
N PHE A 234 18.17 6.07 -14.71
CA PHE A 234 17.44 5.03 -15.41
C PHE A 234 16.65 5.58 -16.60
N ARG A 235 15.84 6.62 -16.39
CA ARG A 235 15.03 7.24 -17.46
C ARG A 235 15.89 7.82 -18.58
N SER A 236 17.06 8.38 -18.24
CA SER A 236 18.03 8.86 -19.23
C SER A 236 18.64 7.70 -20.05
N PHE A 237 18.91 6.57 -19.40
CA PHE A 237 19.45 5.38 -20.06
C PHE A 237 18.47 4.76 -21.05
N VAL A 238 17.21 4.57 -20.65
CA VAL A 238 16.18 4.01 -21.55
C VAL A 238 15.62 5.04 -22.55
N ASN A 239 15.93 6.32 -22.33
CA ASN A 239 15.40 7.45 -23.12
C ASN A 239 13.87 7.46 -23.16
N ILE A 240 13.24 7.16 -22.02
CA ILE A 240 11.80 7.22 -21.79
C ILE A 240 11.57 7.87 -20.42
N GLY A 241 10.58 8.75 -20.33
CA GLY A 241 10.24 9.41 -19.09
C GLY A 241 8.84 10.02 -19.09
N PRO A 242 8.56 10.93 -18.15
CA PRO A 242 7.22 11.51 -18.00
C PRO A 242 6.66 12.17 -19.27
N LYS A 243 7.53 12.74 -20.10
CA LYS A 243 7.09 13.43 -21.32
C LYS A 243 6.43 12.46 -22.31
N GLU A 244 6.96 11.25 -22.44
CA GLU A 244 6.46 10.21 -23.32
C GLU A 244 5.28 9.48 -22.66
N LEU A 245 5.45 9.08 -21.39
CA LEU A 245 4.52 8.20 -20.70
C LEU A 245 3.21 8.89 -20.31
N ASN A 246 3.23 10.15 -19.89
CA ASN A 246 2.02 10.86 -19.43
C ASN A 246 0.99 11.12 -20.55
N ASN A 247 1.35 10.87 -21.81
CA ASN A 247 0.40 10.91 -22.95
C ASN A 247 -0.37 9.58 -23.11
N ILE A 248 0.01 8.53 -22.37
CA ILE A 248 -0.68 7.24 -22.41
C ILE A 248 -1.96 7.34 -21.58
N SER A 249 -3.09 7.01 -22.18
CA SER A 249 -4.41 7.04 -21.56
C SER A 249 -5.11 5.69 -21.65
N ALA A 250 -6.09 5.46 -20.78
CA ALA A 250 -6.95 4.28 -20.79
C ALA A 250 -7.61 4.06 -22.17
N PRO A 251 -8.01 2.85 -22.52
CA PRO A 251 -7.80 1.60 -21.78
C PRO A 251 -6.39 1.00 -22.01
N ASN A 252 -6.07 -0.07 -21.26
CA ASN A 252 -4.86 -0.89 -21.42
C ASN A 252 -3.57 -0.07 -21.20
N VAL A 253 -3.55 0.72 -20.11
CA VAL A 253 -2.43 1.63 -19.82
C VAL A 253 -1.12 0.87 -19.62
N LEU A 254 -1.14 -0.22 -18.85
CA LEU A 254 0.07 -1.00 -18.53
C LEU A 254 0.64 -1.70 -19.74
N GLU A 255 -0.22 -2.25 -20.60
CA GLU A 255 0.17 -2.85 -21.87
C GLU A 255 0.84 -1.82 -22.79
N LYS A 256 0.24 -0.64 -22.92
CA LYS A 256 0.79 0.45 -23.75
C LYS A 256 2.14 0.94 -23.19
N ILE A 257 2.31 0.96 -21.88
CA ILE A 257 3.59 1.28 -21.25
C ILE A 257 4.62 0.20 -21.60
N TRP A 258 4.29 -1.09 -21.40
CA TRP A 258 5.20 -2.19 -21.71
C TRP A 258 5.66 -2.17 -23.18
N GLU A 259 4.77 -1.88 -24.12
CA GLU A 259 5.11 -1.71 -25.55
C GLU A 259 6.16 -0.61 -25.80
N GLN A 260 6.31 0.39 -24.92
CA GLN A 260 7.36 1.40 -25.06
C GLN A 260 8.73 0.88 -24.63
N PHE A 261 8.78 -0.13 -23.74
CA PHE A 261 10.02 -0.62 -23.14
C PHE A 261 10.53 -1.93 -23.72
N LYS A 262 9.68 -2.87 -24.11
CA LYS A 262 10.04 -4.26 -24.45
C LYS A 262 11.17 -4.41 -25.49
N ASP A 263 11.24 -3.49 -26.46
CA ASP A 263 12.23 -3.51 -27.54
C ASP A 263 13.45 -2.63 -27.25
N LYS A 264 13.59 -2.11 -26.04
CA LYS A 264 14.72 -1.25 -25.64
C LYS A 264 15.62 -1.93 -24.62
N GLU A 265 16.89 -1.55 -24.61
CA GLU A 265 17.80 -1.94 -23.52
C GLU A 265 17.31 -1.40 -22.17
N PRO A 266 17.34 -2.20 -21.08
CA PRO A 266 17.95 -3.54 -21.01
C PRO A 266 16.98 -4.70 -21.32
N TYR A 267 15.78 -4.44 -21.80
CA TYR A 267 14.70 -5.43 -21.97
C TYR A 267 14.76 -6.15 -23.32
N CYS A 268 15.35 -5.53 -24.32
CA CYS A 268 15.48 -6.09 -25.67
C CYS A 268 16.17 -7.45 -25.64
N GLY A 269 15.53 -8.46 -26.24
CA GLY A 269 16.06 -9.83 -26.28
C GLY A 269 15.82 -10.66 -25.01
N LEU A 270 15.19 -10.10 -23.99
CA LEU A 270 14.72 -10.86 -22.83
C LEU A 270 13.32 -11.43 -23.11
N ASP A 271 13.09 -12.66 -22.66
CA ASP A 271 11.74 -13.28 -22.70
C ASP A 271 10.91 -12.80 -21.49
N TRP A 272 10.79 -11.48 -21.37
CA TRP A 272 10.00 -10.85 -20.30
C TRP A 272 8.57 -10.60 -20.75
N THR A 273 7.66 -10.92 -19.85
CA THR A 273 6.27 -10.54 -19.95
C THR A 273 6.03 -9.19 -19.26
N LEU A 274 4.84 -8.64 -19.46
CA LEU A 274 4.38 -7.46 -18.71
C LEU A 274 4.45 -7.69 -17.19
N GLU A 275 4.08 -8.89 -16.74
CA GLU A 275 4.12 -9.24 -15.32
C GLU A 275 5.56 -9.29 -14.76
N ASP A 276 6.54 -9.70 -15.57
CA ASP A 276 7.95 -9.65 -15.20
C ASP A 276 8.40 -8.18 -15.08
N PHE A 277 8.02 -7.33 -16.03
CA PHE A 277 8.36 -5.91 -16.05
C PHE A 277 7.78 -5.16 -14.84
N PHE A 278 6.51 -5.38 -14.50
CA PHE A 278 5.88 -4.73 -13.35
C PHE A 278 6.11 -5.47 -12.01
N LEU A 279 6.93 -6.52 -11.99
CA LEU A 279 7.27 -7.32 -10.80
C LEU A 279 6.03 -7.94 -10.11
N ILE A 280 5.04 -8.36 -10.90
CA ILE A 280 3.76 -8.90 -10.39
C ILE A 280 3.53 -10.39 -10.69
N LYS A 281 4.51 -11.06 -11.31
CA LYS A 281 4.43 -12.48 -11.63
C LYS A 281 4.48 -13.34 -10.36
N LYS A 282 5.40 -13.05 -9.45
CA LYS A 282 5.54 -13.72 -8.14
C LYS A 282 6.06 -12.74 -7.09
N SER A 283 5.71 -12.98 -5.83
CA SER A 283 6.28 -12.22 -4.72
C SER A 283 7.77 -12.54 -4.55
N LEU A 284 8.59 -11.52 -4.35
CA LEU A 284 10.02 -11.70 -4.03
C LEU A 284 10.23 -12.25 -2.62
N ILE A 285 9.36 -11.87 -1.67
CA ILE A 285 9.47 -12.28 -0.26
C ILE A 285 8.86 -13.66 -0.04
N TYR A 286 7.77 -13.97 -0.73
CA TYR A 286 7.02 -15.22 -0.60
C TYR A 286 6.78 -15.84 -1.97
N PRO A 287 7.83 -16.36 -2.66
CA PRO A 287 7.71 -16.86 -4.04
C PRO A 287 6.78 -18.07 -4.19
N ASP A 288 6.56 -18.81 -3.10
CA ASP A 288 5.71 -20.01 -3.05
C ASP A 288 4.29 -19.72 -2.54
N LYS A 289 3.96 -18.46 -2.27
CA LYS A 289 2.65 -18.05 -1.76
C LYS A 289 1.85 -17.30 -2.82
N PRO A 290 0.51 -17.28 -2.71
CA PRO A 290 -0.31 -16.44 -3.56
C PRO A 290 0.14 -14.98 -3.51
N TYR A 291 0.25 -14.35 -4.67
CA TYR A 291 0.53 -12.92 -4.78
C TYR A 291 -0.80 -12.19 -5.02
N PHE A 292 -1.33 -11.61 -3.95
CA PHE A 292 -2.67 -11.04 -3.92
C PHE A 292 -2.75 -9.73 -4.72
N LYS A 293 -3.96 -9.36 -5.18
CA LYS A 293 -4.19 -8.17 -6.00
C LYS A 293 -3.69 -6.89 -5.31
N TYR A 294 -4.00 -6.69 -4.02
CA TYR A 294 -3.56 -5.52 -3.28
C TYR A 294 -2.02 -5.38 -3.21
N GLN A 295 -1.30 -6.49 -3.11
CA GLN A 295 0.17 -6.51 -3.15
C GLN A 295 0.69 -6.18 -4.56
N LYS A 296 0.01 -6.67 -5.61
CA LYS A 296 0.34 -6.32 -7.00
C LYS A 296 0.08 -4.84 -7.29
N VAL A 297 -0.96 -4.23 -6.69
CA VAL A 297 -1.17 -2.77 -6.75
C VAL A 297 0.05 -2.03 -6.24
N THR A 298 0.62 -2.46 -5.10
CA THR A 298 1.84 -1.88 -4.54
C THR A 298 3.02 -1.92 -5.52
N ALA A 299 3.25 -3.07 -6.15
CA ALA A 299 4.34 -3.25 -7.12
C ALA A 299 4.13 -2.37 -8.37
N ILE A 300 2.94 -2.41 -8.96
CA ILE A 300 2.60 -1.61 -10.14
C ILE A 300 2.75 -0.11 -9.84
N TYR A 301 2.15 0.38 -8.75
CA TYR A 301 2.17 1.80 -8.41
C TYR A 301 3.60 2.32 -8.21
N ASN A 302 4.43 1.55 -7.46
CA ASN A 302 5.83 1.89 -7.26
C ASN A 302 6.62 1.91 -8.58
N HIS A 303 6.38 0.92 -9.46
CA HIS A 303 7.03 0.83 -10.75
C HIS A 303 6.62 1.98 -11.69
N LEU A 304 5.33 2.36 -11.72
CA LEU A 304 4.84 3.53 -12.46
C LEU A 304 5.54 4.82 -12.01
N ASN A 305 5.72 4.99 -10.69
CA ASN A 305 6.52 6.09 -10.15
C ASN A 305 7.98 6.03 -10.62
N PHE A 306 8.60 4.84 -10.63
CA PHE A 306 9.98 4.64 -11.01
C PHE A 306 10.23 4.97 -12.47
N ILE A 307 9.44 4.42 -13.39
CA ILE A 307 9.60 4.64 -14.84
C ILE A 307 9.19 6.05 -15.28
N GLY A 308 8.31 6.73 -14.53
CA GLY A 308 7.91 8.12 -14.81
C GLY A 308 6.51 8.31 -15.38
N PHE A 309 5.60 7.37 -15.15
CA PHE A 309 4.18 7.56 -15.48
C PHE A 309 3.49 8.33 -14.34
N HIS A 310 3.11 9.57 -14.60
CA HIS A 310 2.57 10.51 -13.61
C HIS A 310 3.32 10.48 -12.26
N PRO A 311 4.66 10.63 -12.26
CA PRO A 311 5.48 10.35 -11.10
C PRO A 311 5.33 11.41 -10.02
N ASP A 312 5.45 10.98 -8.78
CA ASP A 312 5.54 11.88 -7.65
C ASP A 312 6.84 12.69 -7.71
N SER A 313 6.77 13.96 -7.35
CA SER A 313 7.88 14.87 -7.51
C SER A 313 8.90 14.77 -6.38
N LYS A 314 10.20 14.88 -6.71
CA LYS A 314 11.29 15.00 -5.73
C LYS A 314 11.41 13.82 -4.77
N THR A 315 11.10 12.62 -5.22
CA THR A 315 11.16 11.38 -4.43
C THR A 315 12.58 11.03 -3.92
N TYR A 316 13.62 11.66 -4.43
CA TYR A 316 14.98 11.60 -3.86
C TYR A 316 15.11 12.31 -2.50
N LYS A 317 14.09 13.09 -2.07
CA LYS A 317 13.99 13.69 -0.74
C LYS A 317 13.13 12.80 0.15
N GLU A 318 13.65 12.42 1.31
CA GLU A 318 13.01 11.48 2.23
C GLU A 318 11.53 11.80 2.53
N ARG A 319 11.22 13.04 2.92
CA ARG A 319 9.83 13.46 3.17
C ARG A 319 8.90 13.21 1.97
N ARG A 320 9.40 13.42 0.74
CA ARG A 320 8.59 13.22 -0.48
C ARG A 320 8.48 11.75 -0.84
N PHE A 321 9.53 10.99 -0.57
CA PHE A 321 9.50 9.55 -0.73
C PHE A 321 8.51 8.90 0.23
N VAL A 322 8.54 9.29 1.51
CA VAL A 322 7.58 8.80 2.52
C VAL A 322 6.14 9.11 2.13
N ALA A 323 5.85 10.30 1.57
CA ALA A 323 4.53 10.63 1.05
C ALA A 323 4.14 9.71 -0.12
N ALA A 324 5.03 9.50 -1.10
CA ALA A 324 4.78 8.59 -2.22
C ALA A 324 4.53 7.13 -1.76
N MET A 325 5.20 6.68 -0.68
CA MET A 325 4.96 5.36 -0.10
C MET A 325 3.60 5.29 0.62
N SER A 326 3.14 6.39 1.20
CA SER A 326 1.79 6.48 1.77
C SER A 326 0.71 6.37 0.70
N ASP A 327 0.84 7.12 -0.40
CA ASP A 327 -0.08 7.03 -1.55
C ASP A 327 -0.18 5.60 -2.07
N LEU A 328 0.94 4.91 -2.19
CA LEU A 328 1.01 3.50 -2.58
C LEU A 328 0.26 2.60 -1.58
N GLY A 329 0.40 2.83 -0.27
CA GLY A 329 -0.35 2.16 0.79
C GLY A 329 -1.85 2.38 0.65
N HIS A 330 -2.27 3.64 0.44
CA HIS A 330 -3.68 3.99 0.21
C HIS A 330 -4.26 3.32 -1.04
N ALA A 331 -3.54 3.31 -2.16
CA ALA A 331 -3.98 2.61 -3.37
C ALA A 331 -4.15 1.10 -3.14
N SER A 332 -3.23 0.49 -2.38
CA SER A 332 -3.30 -0.93 -2.03
C SER A 332 -4.54 -1.25 -1.19
N ILE A 333 -4.73 -0.54 -0.09
CA ILE A 333 -5.83 -0.74 0.86
C ILE A 333 -7.19 -0.42 0.24
N ALA A 334 -7.28 0.64 -0.54
CA ALA A 334 -8.54 1.03 -1.19
C ALA A 334 -9.03 0.00 -2.20
N SER A 335 -8.21 -0.95 -2.65
CA SER A 335 -8.61 -2.08 -3.51
C SER A 335 -9.68 -2.99 -2.87
N PHE A 336 -9.86 -2.91 -1.56
CA PHE A 336 -10.92 -3.62 -0.82
C PHE A 336 -12.21 -2.80 -0.66
N ALA A 337 -12.23 -1.55 -1.08
CA ALA A 337 -13.40 -0.69 -1.04
C ALA A 337 -14.20 -0.76 -2.34
N HIS A 338 -15.43 -0.26 -2.32
CA HIS A 338 -16.23 -0.07 -3.53
C HIS A 338 -15.89 1.24 -4.24
N ALA A 339 -15.44 2.25 -3.47
CA ALA A 339 -15.07 3.55 -3.98
C ALA A 339 -13.82 4.10 -3.28
N LEU A 340 -12.98 4.80 -4.03
CA LEU A 340 -11.84 5.57 -3.53
C LEU A 340 -12.01 7.02 -3.97
N PHE A 341 -11.86 7.95 -3.03
CA PHE A 341 -11.93 9.39 -3.29
C PHE A 341 -10.59 10.04 -2.97
N SER A 342 -10.04 10.81 -3.90
CA SER A 342 -8.82 11.61 -3.73
C SER A 342 -8.88 12.90 -4.52
N ARG A 343 -8.03 13.86 -4.14
CA ARG A 343 -7.81 15.13 -4.88
C ARG A 343 -6.51 15.12 -5.69
N ASP A 344 -5.71 14.07 -5.55
CA ASP A 344 -4.47 13.93 -6.28
C ASP A 344 -4.70 13.23 -7.61
N GLU A 345 -4.59 13.99 -8.71
CA GLU A 345 -4.80 13.49 -10.06
C GLU A 345 -3.76 12.41 -10.43
N SER A 346 -2.48 12.62 -10.07
CA SER A 346 -1.41 11.65 -10.35
C SER A 346 -1.61 10.33 -9.61
N PHE A 347 -2.05 10.41 -8.35
CA PHE A 347 -2.44 9.25 -7.55
C PHE A 347 -3.59 8.48 -8.20
N ILE A 348 -4.66 9.19 -8.61
CA ILE A 348 -5.83 8.59 -9.26
C ILE A 348 -5.47 7.89 -10.57
N ILE A 349 -4.68 8.53 -11.42
CA ILE A 349 -4.30 7.98 -12.73
C ILE A 349 -3.51 6.69 -12.55
N LYS A 350 -2.51 6.67 -11.67
CA LYS A 350 -1.71 5.46 -11.38
C LYS A 350 -2.57 4.35 -10.77
N THR A 351 -3.44 4.69 -9.83
CA THR A 351 -4.34 3.74 -9.19
C THR A 351 -5.32 3.12 -10.18
N ARG A 352 -5.93 3.93 -11.05
CA ARG A 352 -6.83 3.44 -12.11
C ARG A 352 -6.11 2.49 -13.07
N ALA A 353 -4.88 2.80 -13.47
CA ALA A 353 -4.09 1.94 -14.34
C ALA A 353 -3.81 0.57 -13.70
N ALA A 354 -3.44 0.55 -12.42
CA ALA A 354 -3.23 -0.69 -11.67
C ALA A 354 -4.53 -1.50 -11.51
N TYR A 355 -5.64 -0.83 -11.18
CA TYR A 355 -6.93 -1.47 -10.95
C TYR A 355 -7.52 -2.04 -12.24
N GLU A 356 -7.43 -1.31 -13.34
CA GLU A 356 -7.84 -1.78 -14.66
C GLU A 356 -7.16 -3.10 -15.00
N TYR A 357 -5.84 -3.16 -14.96
CA TYR A 357 -5.07 -4.34 -15.28
C TYR A 357 -5.39 -5.54 -14.38
N LEU A 358 -5.51 -5.30 -13.08
CA LEU A 358 -5.77 -6.36 -12.10
C LEU A 358 -7.25 -6.78 -12.01
N GLY A 359 -8.14 -6.13 -12.77
CA GLY A 359 -9.59 -6.38 -12.69
C GLY A 359 -10.14 -6.10 -11.29
N ILE A 360 -9.68 -5.00 -10.64
CA ILE A 360 -10.21 -4.51 -9.37
C ILE A 360 -11.40 -3.60 -9.66
N THR A 361 -12.53 -3.87 -9.03
CA THR A 361 -13.80 -3.19 -9.32
C THR A 361 -14.02 -1.88 -8.57
N THR A 362 -13.09 -1.51 -7.69
CA THR A 362 -13.15 -0.25 -6.95
C THR A 362 -13.21 0.95 -7.90
N GLN A 363 -14.24 1.77 -7.77
CA GLN A 363 -14.34 3.00 -8.54
C GLN A 363 -13.48 4.09 -7.92
N VAL A 364 -12.72 4.81 -8.75
CA VAL A 364 -11.76 5.83 -8.29
C VAL A 364 -12.23 7.21 -8.75
N PHE A 365 -12.48 8.12 -7.79
CA PHE A 365 -13.07 9.43 -8.02
C PHE A 365 -12.09 10.57 -7.70
N LEU A 366 -11.96 11.52 -8.62
CA LEU A 366 -11.30 12.79 -8.38
C LEU A 366 -12.29 13.77 -7.72
N VAL A 367 -11.93 14.28 -6.55
CA VAL A 367 -12.71 15.29 -5.84
C VAL A 367 -12.19 16.69 -6.16
N ASN A 368 -12.98 17.48 -6.85
CA ASN A 368 -12.67 18.89 -7.14
C ASN A 368 -13.43 19.81 -6.18
N LEU A 369 -12.72 20.83 -5.67
CA LEU A 369 -13.37 21.95 -4.99
C LEU A 369 -13.75 22.97 -6.07
N GLU A 370 -15.03 23.16 -6.30
CA GLU A 370 -15.47 24.35 -7.04
C GLU A 370 -15.24 25.56 -6.15
N ASN A 371 -14.65 26.60 -6.69
CA ASN A 371 -14.53 27.89 -6.01
C ASN A 371 -15.96 28.40 -5.77
N ALA A 372 -16.39 28.38 -4.50
CA ALA A 372 -17.64 28.95 -4.06
C ALA A 372 -17.55 30.47 -4.05
#